data_5926414358bc1fd1cb11563f155d4753
#
_entry.id   5926414358bc1fd1cb11563f155d4753
#
_cell.length_a   1.000
_cell.length_b   1.000
_cell.length_c   1.000
_cell.angle_alpha   90.00
_cell.angle_beta   90.00
_cell.angle_gamma   90.00
#
_symmetry.space_group_name_H-M   'P 1'
#
loop_
_entity.id
_entity.type
_entity.pdbx_description
1 polymer ?
#
loop_
_entity_poly.entity_id
_entity_poly.type
_entity_poly.pdbx_seq_one_letter_code
_entity_poly.pdbx_strand_id
1 'polypeptide(L)'
;MVTDQAVTYRPIVEEAASSSSTRRTIGLVLLLGISYMFNAMDRQVFPALLASIRADYGLTLPQGGFVSTVFTINVVIFAALSGWLMTRFGRRHVLLGGLVGYSLFTLLTPFATGFVSLAILRALTGVGEALQIGAIFACMGAYFGARRGAAMGAMQTFFGLGAFLGPVLGTRLESWTNSWSASFYVYGIAGIAVAVLAAVTIPLEFTNAGQSPSVAQNVDVQTKSIWTRNLALSAISFGLVGVSFFSYSSLYASYTHGMLGFSVVDAGSALGMYGIGAMCGFVGGWLGDKLGNKSIFGALFVLATVSYLLFHDMALFWLHLLLSFTFGVTMSGFLFTRFMSVVQRSVHPSQIGHAGAVALAGFYLSGPFAGYLFGKLVETLGWSSASLFMVAGPPLVAVVLMSLYDYSTSRND
;
A
#
# COMPACT_ATOMS: atom_id res chain seq x y z
N MET A 1 30.14 -48.27 5.05
CA MET A 1 30.27 -47.48 3.85
C MET A 1 28.84 -47.08 3.43
N VAL A 2 28.41 -45.91 3.83
CA VAL A 2 27.13 -45.32 3.46
C VAL A 2 27.53 -44.16 2.53
N THR A 3 27.24 -44.31 1.26
CA THR A 3 27.51 -43.29 0.24
C THR A 3 26.53 -42.15 0.39
N ASP A 4 27.09 -41.00 0.71
CA ASP A 4 26.45 -39.70 0.78
C ASP A 4 26.01 -39.28 -0.63
N GLN A 5 24.74 -39.46 -0.96
CA GLN A 5 24.14 -38.89 -2.17
C GLN A 5 23.72 -37.47 -1.85
N ALA A 6 24.61 -36.51 -2.11
CA ALA A 6 24.26 -35.11 -2.17
C ALA A 6 23.20 -34.89 -3.26
N VAL A 7 21.96 -34.69 -2.84
CA VAL A 7 20.87 -34.26 -3.73
C VAL A 7 21.19 -32.83 -4.17
N THR A 8 21.81 -32.75 -5.34
CA THR A 8 22.07 -31.47 -6.01
C THR A 8 20.72 -30.86 -6.40
N TYR A 9 20.27 -29.86 -5.68
CA TYR A 9 19.09 -29.05 -5.99
C TYR A 9 19.43 -28.25 -7.27
N ARG A 10 19.07 -28.77 -8.44
CA ARG A 10 19.06 -27.99 -9.67
C ARG A 10 17.82 -27.11 -9.66
N PRO A 11 17.94 -25.79 -9.67
CA PRO A 11 16.79 -24.91 -9.84
C PRO A 11 16.22 -25.16 -11.26
N ILE A 12 14.92 -25.47 -11.33
CA ILE A 12 14.16 -25.73 -12.55
C ILE A 12 14.23 -24.54 -13.56
N VAL A 13 14.85 -23.46 -13.19
CA VAL A 13 14.94 -22.21 -13.96
C VAL A 13 16.10 -22.17 -14.95
N GLU A 14 17.07 -23.09 -14.88
CA GLU A 14 18.27 -23.00 -15.75
C GLU A 14 18.09 -23.60 -17.15
N GLU A 15 17.04 -24.38 -17.39
CA GLU A 15 16.87 -25.10 -18.67
C GLU A 15 15.88 -24.45 -19.67
N ALA A 16 15.24 -23.30 -19.34
CA ALA A 16 14.22 -22.67 -20.18
C ALA A 16 14.56 -21.23 -20.64
N ALA A 17 15.83 -20.91 -20.84
CA ALA A 17 16.23 -19.60 -21.40
C ALA A 17 16.16 -19.55 -22.93
N SER A 18 15.01 -19.93 -23.53
CA SER A 18 14.71 -19.53 -24.89
C SER A 18 14.16 -18.10 -24.90
N SER A 19 14.41 -17.32 -25.94
CA SER A 19 13.93 -15.94 -26.06
C SER A 19 12.39 -15.81 -25.94
N SER A 20 11.66 -16.86 -26.27
CA SER A 20 10.21 -16.97 -26.11
C SER A 20 9.78 -17.07 -24.63
N SER A 21 10.54 -17.78 -23.79
CA SER A 21 10.30 -17.89 -22.35
C SER A 21 10.48 -16.54 -21.64
N THR A 22 11.52 -15.79 -22.01
CA THR A 22 11.80 -14.46 -21.43
C THR A 22 10.69 -13.46 -21.79
N ARG A 23 10.22 -13.42 -23.03
CA ARG A 23 9.11 -12.53 -23.46
C ARG A 23 7.82 -12.84 -22.72
N ARG A 24 7.50 -14.13 -22.55
CA ARG A 24 6.31 -14.56 -21.79
C ARG A 24 6.38 -14.13 -20.32
N THR A 25 7.55 -14.31 -19.70
CA THR A 25 7.78 -13.87 -18.29
C THR A 25 7.62 -12.36 -18.13
N ILE A 26 8.22 -11.57 -19.03
CA ILE A 26 8.05 -10.11 -19.02
C ILE A 26 6.56 -9.73 -19.17
N GLY A 27 5.84 -10.37 -20.09
CA GLY A 27 4.41 -10.13 -20.29
C GLY A 27 3.57 -10.41 -19.04
N LEU A 28 3.89 -11.47 -18.28
CA LEU A 28 3.23 -11.79 -17.02
C LEU A 28 3.51 -10.73 -15.93
N VAL A 29 4.77 -10.30 -15.80
CA VAL A 29 5.16 -9.24 -14.85
C VAL A 29 4.45 -7.93 -15.19
N LEU A 30 4.40 -7.56 -16.46
CA LEU A 30 3.71 -6.34 -16.91
C LEU A 30 2.21 -6.43 -16.62
N LEU A 31 1.56 -7.56 -16.91
CA LEU A 31 0.13 -7.73 -16.68
C LEU A 31 -0.22 -7.67 -15.18
N LEU A 32 0.55 -8.35 -14.33
CA LEU A 32 0.38 -8.27 -12.88
C LEU A 32 0.69 -6.88 -12.34
N GLY A 33 1.72 -6.23 -12.87
CA GLY A 33 2.07 -4.85 -12.55
C GLY A 33 0.95 -3.88 -12.92
N ILE A 34 0.40 -3.98 -14.13
CA ILE A 34 -0.74 -3.18 -14.58
C ILE A 34 -1.96 -3.45 -13.67
N SER A 35 -2.23 -4.69 -13.34
CA SER A 35 -3.35 -5.01 -12.43
C SER A 35 -3.16 -4.38 -11.04
N TYR A 36 -1.93 -4.34 -10.53
CA TYR A 36 -1.60 -3.71 -9.26
C TYR A 36 -1.61 -2.17 -9.35
N MET A 37 -1.25 -1.62 -10.50
CA MET A 37 -1.39 -0.20 -10.81
C MET A 37 -2.86 0.25 -10.71
N PHE A 38 -3.80 -0.50 -11.30
CA PHE A 38 -5.23 -0.20 -11.19
C PHE A 38 -5.74 -0.27 -9.75
N ASN A 39 -5.25 -1.21 -8.95
CA ASN A 39 -5.53 -1.27 -7.52
C ASN A 39 -5.10 0.01 -6.79
N ALA A 40 -3.87 0.50 -7.07
CA ALA A 40 -3.38 1.74 -6.49
C ALA A 40 -4.14 2.97 -7.01
N MET A 41 -4.57 2.97 -8.28
CA MET A 41 -5.42 4.02 -8.85
C MET A 41 -6.75 4.13 -8.11
N ASP A 42 -7.42 3.00 -7.85
CA ASP A 42 -8.69 2.97 -7.11
C ASP A 42 -8.55 3.53 -5.68
N ARG A 43 -7.47 3.17 -4.99
CA ARG A 43 -7.20 3.69 -3.63
C ARG A 43 -7.05 5.19 -3.58
N GLN A 44 -6.41 5.78 -4.57
CA GLN A 44 -6.02 7.19 -4.54
C GLN A 44 -7.01 8.11 -5.28
N VAL A 45 -7.88 7.58 -6.13
CA VAL A 45 -8.87 8.41 -6.84
C VAL A 45 -9.97 8.91 -5.90
N PHE A 46 -10.42 8.09 -4.95
CA PHE A 46 -11.50 8.48 -4.05
C PHE A 46 -11.14 9.74 -3.23
N PRO A 47 -10.01 9.80 -2.50
CA PRO A 47 -9.63 11.01 -1.77
C PRO A 47 -9.36 12.21 -2.69
N ALA A 48 -8.92 11.99 -3.93
CA ALA A 48 -8.73 13.07 -4.90
C ALA A 48 -10.05 13.73 -5.33
N LEU A 49 -11.12 12.94 -5.43
CA LEU A 49 -12.47 13.38 -5.82
C LEU A 49 -13.37 13.67 -4.62
N LEU A 50 -12.84 13.59 -3.40
CA LEU A 50 -13.63 13.65 -2.18
C LEU A 50 -14.44 14.95 -2.03
N ALA A 51 -13.92 16.08 -2.52
CA ALA A 51 -14.63 17.36 -2.44
C ALA A 51 -15.97 17.29 -3.20
N SER A 52 -15.97 16.79 -4.41
CA SER A 52 -17.16 16.63 -5.25
C SER A 52 -18.10 15.54 -4.72
N ILE A 53 -17.55 14.41 -4.28
CA ILE A 53 -18.35 13.33 -3.68
C ILE A 53 -19.05 13.83 -2.42
N ARG A 54 -18.37 14.63 -1.57
CA ARG A 54 -18.96 15.21 -0.38
C ARG A 54 -20.09 16.19 -0.73
N ALA A 55 -19.92 17.01 -1.75
CA ALA A 55 -20.94 17.93 -2.21
C ALA A 55 -22.22 17.19 -2.65
N ASP A 56 -22.08 16.11 -3.42
CA ASP A 56 -23.21 15.33 -3.94
C ASP A 56 -23.99 14.59 -2.85
N TYR A 57 -23.30 14.02 -1.87
CA TYR A 57 -23.93 13.21 -0.80
C TYR A 57 -24.14 13.98 0.50
N GLY A 58 -23.79 15.26 0.59
CA GLY A 58 -23.89 16.04 1.83
C GLY A 58 -23.04 15.50 2.98
N LEU A 59 -21.88 14.91 2.70
CA LEU A 59 -21.05 14.30 3.73
C LEU A 59 -20.27 15.35 4.52
N THR A 60 -20.17 15.15 5.84
CA THR A 60 -19.26 15.91 6.69
C THR A 60 -17.80 15.55 6.36
N LEU A 61 -16.85 16.37 6.78
CA LEU A 61 -15.44 16.09 6.55
C LEU A 61 -14.97 14.80 7.25
N PRO A 62 -15.35 14.48 8.50
CA PRO A 62 -15.08 13.20 9.14
C PRO A 62 -15.63 12.01 8.38
N GLN A 63 -16.87 12.09 7.88
CA GLN A 63 -17.47 11.04 7.07
C GLN A 63 -16.69 10.80 5.78
N GLY A 64 -16.30 11.86 5.09
CA GLY A 64 -15.47 11.79 3.89
C GLY A 64 -14.09 11.16 4.18
N GLY A 65 -13.44 11.58 5.25
CA GLY A 65 -12.16 11.00 5.69
C GLY A 65 -12.27 9.52 6.04
N PHE A 66 -13.36 9.11 6.72
CA PHE A 66 -13.64 7.70 7.01
C PHE A 66 -13.81 6.87 5.73
N VAL A 67 -14.66 7.31 4.80
CA VAL A 67 -14.93 6.59 3.55
C VAL A 67 -13.67 6.47 2.70
N SER A 68 -12.80 7.50 2.71
CA SER A 68 -11.52 7.47 1.99
C SER A 68 -10.58 6.37 2.49
N THR A 69 -10.72 5.92 3.73
CA THR A 69 -9.77 5.00 4.38
C THR A 69 -10.39 3.70 4.89
N VAL A 70 -11.72 3.56 4.88
CA VAL A 70 -12.43 2.39 5.44
C VAL A 70 -12.03 1.05 4.79
N PHE A 71 -11.60 1.07 3.53
CA PHE A 71 -11.11 -0.12 2.82
C PHE A 71 -9.96 -0.82 3.57
N THR A 72 -9.18 -0.08 4.34
CA THR A 72 -8.01 -0.61 5.05
C THR A 72 -8.36 -1.63 6.14
N ILE A 73 -9.56 -1.57 6.71
CA ILE A 73 -10.06 -2.59 7.66
C ILE A 73 -10.04 -3.96 6.98
N ASN A 74 -10.63 -4.04 5.80
CA ASN A 74 -10.71 -5.28 5.06
C ASN A 74 -9.36 -5.70 4.48
N VAL A 75 -8.46 -4.75 4.19
CA VAL A 75 -7.08 -5.09 3.83
C VAL A 75 -6.41 -5.89 4.94
N VAL A 76 -6.57 -5.51 6.22
CA VAL A 76 -5.99 -6.26 7.34
C VAL A 76 -6.64 -7.64 7.49
N ILE A 77 -7.97 -7.70 7.51
CA ILE A 77 -8.71 -8.95 7.71
C ILE A 77 -8.39 -9.95 6.58
N PHE A 78 -8.51 -9.52 5.34
CA PHE A 78 -8.37 -10.40 4.18
C PHE A 78 -6.93 -10.67 3.79
N ALA A 79 -5.96 -9.80 4.15
CA ALA A 79 -4.55 -10.15 4.05
C ALA A 79 -4.20 -11.33 4.96
N ALA A 80 -4.72 -11.36 6.19
CA ALA A 80 -4.55 -12.50 7.10
C ALA A 80 -5.22 -13.77 6.58
N LEU A 81 -6.41 -13.66 5.98
CA LEU A 81 -7.15 -14.78 5.43
C LEU A 81 -6.65 -15.25 4.06
N SER A 82 -5.92 -14.41 3.33
CA SER A 82 -5.51 -14.67 1.94
C SER A 82 -4.72 -15.96 1.79
N GLY A 83 -3.84 -16.28 2.76
CA GLY A 83 -3.07 -17.51 2.78
C GLY A 83 -3.97 -18.76 2.80
N TRP A 84 -4.94 -18.79 3.71
CA TRP A 84 -5.92 -19.86 3.80
C TRP A 84 -6.79 -19.98 2.54
N LEU A 85 -7.26 -18.84 2.01
CA LEU A 85 -8.03 -18.82 0.77
C LEU A 85 -7.23 -19.35 -0.42
N MET A 86 -5.94 -19.00 -0.52
CA MET A 86 -5.06 -19.50 -1.57
C MET A 86 -4.79 -21.00 -1.46
N THR A 87 -4.72 -21.57 -0.25
CA THR A 87 -4.59 -23.02 -0.08
C THR A 87 -5.88 -23.75 -0.40
N ARG A 88 -7.05 -23.16 -0.10
CA ARG A 88 -8.37 -23.78 -0.32
C ARG A 88 -8.84 -23.70 -1.78
N PHE A 89 -8.65 -22.55 -2.43
CA PHE A 89 -9.20 -22.25 -3.75
C PHE A 89 -8.13 -22.13 -4.85
N GLY A 90 -6.84 -22.15 -4.48
CA GLY A 90 -5.72 -21.91 -5.39
C GLY A 90 -5.44 -20.42 -5.62
N ARG A 91 -4.17 -20.08 -5.83
CA ARG A 91 -3.70 -18.69 -5.98
C ARG A 91 -4.35 -17.97 -7.16
N ARG A 92 -4.61 -18.70 -8.27
CA ARG A 92 -5.22 -18.11 -9.47
C ARG A 92 -6.65 -17.62 -9.19
N HIS A 93 -7.48 -18.43 -8.54
CA HIS A 93 -8.86 -18.05 -8.24
C HIS A 93 -8.92 -16.89 -7.26
N VAL A 94 -8.02 -16.86 -6.26
CA VAL A 94 -7.94 -15.74 -5.31
C VAL A 94 -7.47 -14.46 -6.01
N LEU A 95 -6.48 -14.54 -6.92
CA LEU A 95 -6.01 -13.42 -7.72
C LEU A 95 -7.13 -12.83 -8.59
N LEU A 96 -7.79 -13.68 -9.39
CA LEU A 96 -8.83 -13.25 -10.32
C LEU A 96 -10.10 -12.79 -9.57
N GLY A 97 -10.49 -13.51 -8.51
CA GLY A 97 -11.62 -13.12 -7.66
C GLY A 97 -11.39 -11.80 -6.98
N GLY A 98 -10.17 -11.55 -6.48
CA GLY A 98 -9.78 -10.25 -5.92
C GLY A 98 -9.85 -9.13 -6.95
N LEU A 99 -9.28 -9.36 -8.13
CA LEU A 99 -9.25 -8.39 -9.23
C LEU A 99 -10.65 -8.03 -9.73
N VAL A 100 -11.50 -9.03 -9.98
CA VAL A 100 -12.91 -8.82 -10.36
C VAL A 100 -13.68 -8.14 -9.23
N GLY A 101 -13.47 -8.60 -7.98
CA GLY A 101 -14.20 -8.10 -6.81
C GLY A 101 -14.00 -6.60 -6.61
N TYR A 102 -12.74 -6.14 -6.49
CA TYR A 102 -12.53 -4.70 -6.27
C TYR A 102 -12.97 -3.87 -7.49
N SER A 103 -12.72 -4.33 -8.71
CA SER A 103 -13.12 -3.61 -9.92
C SER A 103 -14.64 -3.46 -10.03
N LEU A 104 -15.39 -4.49 -9.63
CA LEU A 104 -16.85 -4.46 -9.58
C LEU A 104 -17.34 -3.45 -8.53
N PHE A 105 -16.80 -3.48 -7.31
CA PHE A 105 -17.22 -2.53 -6.26
C PHE A 105 -16.77 -1.10 -6.58
N THR A 106 -15.66 -0.91 -7.28
CA THR A 106 -15.29 0.40 -7.86
C THR A 106 -16.34 0.87 -8.84
N LEU A 107 -16.74 0.02 -9.81
CA LEU A 107 -17.78 0.33 -10.79
C LEU A 107 -19.13 0.63 -10.14
N LEU A 108 -19.44 -0.02 -9.02
CA LEU A 108 -20.69 0.18 -8.28
C LEU A 108 -20.66 1.38 -7.33
N THR A 109 -19.51 1.98 -7.05
CA THR A 109 -19.37 3.12 -6.12
C THR A 109 -20.31 4.29 -6.47
N PRO A 110 -20.49 4.69 -7.75
CA PRO A 110 -21.42 5.77 -8.10
C PRO A 110 -22.91 5.48 -7.86
N PHE A 111 -23.28 4.23 -7.65
CA PHE A 111 -24.66 3.85 -7.33
C PHE A 111 -24.98 3.91 -5.83
N ALA A 112 -24.05 4.39 -5.01
CA ALA A 112 -24.33 4.65 -3.61
C ALA A 112 -25.46 5.66 -3.45
N THR A 113 -26.24 5.53 -2.38
CA THR A 113 -27.39 6.42 -2.09
C THR A 113 -27.13 7.33 -0.88
N GLY A 114 -25.92 7.26 -0.31
CA GLY A 114 -25.52 8.08 0.85
C GLY A 114 -24.31 7.49 1.57
N PHE A 115 -24.01 8.03 2.76
CA PHE A 115 -22.82 7.68 3.54
C PHE A 115 -22.65 6.17 3.77
N VAL A 116 -23.70 5.49 4.23
CA VAL A 116 -23.60 4.08 4.64
C VAL A 116 -23.33 3.18 3.43
N SER A 117 -24.06 3.34 2.34
CA SER A 117 -23.88 2.55 1.12
C SER A 117 -22.51 2.81 0.49
N LEU A 118 -22.05 4.07 0.49
CA LEU A 118 -20.75 4.46 0.00
C LEU A 118 -19.62 3.83 0.85
N ALA A 119 -19.76 3.86 2.19
CA ALA A 119 -18.78 3.23 3.09
C ALA A 119 -18.73 1.71 2.92
N ILE A 120 -19.90 1.05 2.72
CA ILE A 120 -19.94 -0.40 2.46
C ILE A 120 -19.26 -0.73 1.14
N LEU A 121 -19.56 -0.03 0.05
CA LEU A 121 -18.94 -0.27 -1.26
C LEU A 121 -17.43 -0.07 -1.19
N ARG A 122 -16.95 1.00 -0.54
CA ARG A 122 -15.52 1.24 -0.34
C ARG A 122 -14.86 0.22 0.58
N ALA A 123 -15.56 -0.26 1.61
CA ALA A 123 -15.05 -1.36 2.43
C ALA A 123 -14.89 -2.66 1.60
N LEU A 124 -15.87 -2.95 0.74
CA LEU A 124 -15.85 -4.15 -0.12
C LEU A 124 -14.75 -4.10 -1.19
N THR A 125 -14.38 -2.92 -1.72
CA THR A 125 -13.19 -2.81 -2.59
C THR A 125 -11.95 -3.31 -1.86
N GLY A 126 -11.79 -3.00 -0.57
CA GLY A 126 -10.67 -3.45 0.25
C GLY A 126 -10.53 -4.96 0.36
N VAL A 127 -11.64 -5.72 0.30
CA VAL A 127 -11.61 -7.21 0.25
C VAL A 127 -10.89 -7.67 -1.02
N GLY A 128 -11.35 -7.21 -2.18
CA GLY A 128 -10.78 -7.60 -3.47
C GLY A 128 -9.32 -7.18 -3.60
N GLU A 129 -9.00 -5.96 -3.16
CA GLU A 129 -7.64 -5.42 -3.15
C GLU A 129 -6.68 -6.27 -2.32
N ALA A 130 -7.07 -6.65 -1.11
CA ALA A 130 -6.24 -7.46 -0.23
C ALA A 130 -5.96 -8.85 -0.82
N LEU A 131 -6.99 -9.50 -1.38
CA LEU A 131 -6.88 -10.81 -2.00
C LEU A 131 -5.97 -10.76 -3.23
N GLN A 132 -6.13 -9.76 -4.08
CA GLN A 132 -5.29 -9.56 -5.26
C GLN A 132 -3.82 -9.36 -4.87
N ILE A 133 -3.53 -8.44 -3.94
CA ILE A 133 -2.16 -8.13 -3.50
C ILE A 133 -1.50 -9.36 -2.90
N GLY A 134 -2.20 -10.07 -2.00
CA GLY A 134 -1.69 -11.30 -1.39
C GLY A 134 -1.33 -12.35 -2.44
N ALA A 135 -2.19 -12.55 -3.43
CA ALA A 135 -1.95 -13.51 -4.51
C ALA A 135 -0.82 -13.07 -5.46
N ILE A 136 -0.73 -11.77 -5.84
CA ILE A 136 0.37 -11.24 -6.65
C ILE A 136 1.71 -11.51 -5.97
N PHE A 137 1.86 -11.13 -4.70
CA PHE A 137 3.12 -11.29 -3.99
C PHE A 137 3.46 -12.76 -3.74
N ALA A 138 2.48 -13.62 -3.48
CA ALA A 138 2.69 -15.06 -3.37
C ALA A 138 3.18 -15.69 -4.68
N CYS A 139 2.55 -15.34 -5.82
CA CYS A 139 2.96 -15.84 -7.14
C CYS A 139 4.34 -15.31 -7.55
N MET A 140 4.58 -14.00 -7.42
CA MET A 140 5.86 -13.38 -7.76
C MET A 140 7.01 -13.92 -6.91
N GLY A 141 6.80 -14.02 -5.60
CA GLY A 141 7.80 -14.55 -4.67
C GLY A 141 8.18 -16.00 -4.95
N ALA A 142 7.20 -16.85 -5.28
CA ALA A 142 7.42 -18.25 -5.59
C ALA A 142 8.06 -18.46 -6.97
N TYR A 143 7.61 -17.73 -8.00
CA TYR A 143 8.11 -17.87 -9.35
C TYR A 143 9.53 -17.35 -9.52
N PHE A 144 9.87 -16.19 -8.94
CA PHE A 144 11.17 -15.56 -9.12
C PHE A 144 12.24 -16.02 -8.11
N GLY A 145 11.89 -16.72 -7.05
CA GLY A 145 12.84 -17.34 -6.10
C GLY A 145 13.98 -16.40 -5.68
N ALA A 146 15.21 -16.65 -6.16
CA ALA A 146 16.39 -15.85 -5.84
C ALA A 146 16.31 -14.38 -6.32
N ARG A 147 15.48 -14.07 -7.33
CA ARG A 147 15.27 -12.71 -7.85
C ARG A 147 13.99 -12.05 -7.29
N ARG A 148 13.40 -12.62 -6.24
CA ARG A 148 12.15 -12.12 -5.65
C ARG A 148 12.20 -10.62 -5.28
N GLY A 149 13.34 -10.13 -4.81
CA GLY A 149 13.51 -8.71 -4.47
C GLY A 149 13.29 -7.78 -5.66
N ALA A 150 13.87 -8.11 -6.82
CA ALA A 150 13.66 -7.34 -8.05
C ALA A 150 12.18 -7.39 -8.52
N ALA A 151 11.55 -8.56 -8.41
CA ALA A 151 10.14 -8.74 -8.76
C ALA A 151 9.22 -7.90 -7.84
N MET A 152 9.48 -7.88 -6.54
CA MET A 152 8.74 -7.03 -5.59
C MET A 152 8.97 -5.54 -5.86
N GLY A 153 10.21 -5.14 -6.18
CA GLY A 153 10.55 -3.76 -6.58
C GLY A 153 9.79 -3.31 -7.82
N ALA A 154 9.68 -4.19 -8.83
CA ALA A 154 8.86 -3.91 -10.01
C ALA A 154 7.38 -3.69 -9.66
N MET A 155 6.80 -4.51 -8.77
CA MET A 155 5.42 -4.30 -8.31
C MET A 155 5.27 -2.96 -7.59
N GLN A 156 6.25 -2.57 -6.76
CA GLN A 156 6.21 -1.29 -6.07
C GLN A 156 6.26 -0.09 -7.04
N THR A 157 7.00 -0.22 -8.14
CA THR A 157 7.01 0.79 -9.22
C THR A 157 5.62 0.95 -9.84
N PHE A 158 4.93 -0.15 -10.15
CA PHE A 158 3.56 -0.11 -10.66
C PHE A 158 2.57 0.47 -9.64
N PHE A 159 2.75 0.16 -8.34
CA PHE A 159 1.96 0.78 -7.29
C PHE A 159 2.13 2.31 -7.28
N GLY A 160 3.36 2.79 -7.28
CA GLY A 160 3.65 4.22 -7.29
C GLY A 160 3.09 4.91 -8.54
N LEU A 161 3.22 4.27 -9.71
CA LEU A 161 2.63 4.76 -10.95
C LEU A 161 1.09 4.85 -10.86
N GLY A 162 0.44 3.86 -10.27
CA GLY A 162 -1.00 3.89 -10.04
C GLY A 162 -1.42 4.97 -9.03
N ALA A 163 -0.65 5.14 -7.96
CA ALA A 163 -0.88 6.17 -6.96
C ALA A 163 -0.72 7.60 -7.54
N PHE A 164 0.08 7.75 -8.60
CA PHE A 164 0.17 8.99 -9.38
C PHE A 164 -0.99 9.13 -10.37
N LEU A 165 -1.19 8.13 -11.22
CA LEU A 165 -2.16 8.20 -12.31
C LEU A 165 -3.61 8.25 -11.79
N GLY A 166 -3.90 7.60 -10.66
CA GLY A 166 -5.24 7.58 -10.08
C GLY A 166 -5.82 8.97 -9.84
N PRO A 167 -5.20 9.79 -8.99
CA PRO A 167 -5.64 11.17 -8.77
C PRO A 167 -5.59 12.03 -10.04
N VAL A 168 -4.49 11.97 -10.79
CA VAL A 168 -4.27 12.84 -11.95
C VAL A 168 -5.28 12.58 -13.07
N LEU A 169 -5.51 11.33 -13.44
CA LEU A 169 -6.49 10.99 -14.48
C LEU A 169 -7.91 11.10 -13.95
N GLY A 170 -8.14 10.73 -12.68
CA GLY A 170 -9.46 10.80 -12.07
C GLY A 170 -10.01 12.22 -12.04
N THR A 171 -9.22 13.17 -11.58
CA THR A 171 -9.64 14.59 -11.53
C THR A 171 -9.77 15.23 -12.92
N ARG A 172 -8.98 14.79 -13.90
CA ARG A 172 -9.16 15.22 -15.30
C ARG A 172 -10.45 14.67 -15.92
N LEU A 173 -10.76 13.38 -15.67
CA LEU A 173 -12.03 12.78 -16.12
C LEU A 173 -13.21 13.54 -15.52
N GLU A 174 -13.17 13.88 -14.23
CA GLU A 174 -14.18 14.72 -13.59
C GLU A 174 -14.29 16.09 -14.28
N SER A 175 -13.16 16.77 -14.52
CA SER A 175 -13.14 18.07 -15.19
C SER A 175 -13.71 18.03 -16.61
N TRP A 176 -13.49 16.94 -17.37
CA TRP A 176 -13.99 16.81 -18.76
C TRP A 176 -15.46 16.42 -18.81
N THR A 177 -15.93 15.64 -17.85
CA THR A 177 -17.29 15.09 -17.85
C THR A 177 -18.24 15.85 -16.93
N ASN A 178 -17.72 16.75 -16.10
CA ASN A 178 -18.41 17.39 -14.98
C ASN A 178 -19.04 16.37 -14.00
N SER A 179 -18.41 15.19 -13.87
CA SER A 179 -18.91 14.12 -13.01
C SER A 179 -17.76 13.31 -12.40
N TRP A 180 -17.69 13.26 -11.09
CA TRP A 180 -16.73 12.42 -10.35
C TRP A 180 -16.95 10.92 -10.64
N SER A 181 -18.19 10.51 -10.94
CA SER A 181 -18.58 9.12 -11.22
C SER A 181 -17.85 8.54 -12.44
N ALA A 182 -17.52 9.39 -13.43
CA ALA A 182 -16.83 8.96 -14.66
C ALA A 182 -15.52 8.20 -14.36
N SER A 183 -14.78 8.65 -13.36
CA SER A 183 -13.52 8.02 -12.95
C SER A 183 -13.72 6.60 -12.45
N PHE A 184 -14.76 6.38 -11.66
CA PHE A 184 -15.08 5.06 -11.11
C PHE A 184 -15.59 4.10 -12.20
N TYR A 185 -16.38 4.59 -13.17
CA TYR A 185 -16.78 3.80 -14.33
C TYR A 185 -15.58 3.39 -15.18
N VAL A 186 -14.70 4.32 -15.51
CA VAL A 186 -13.50 4.05 -16.32
C VAL A 186 -12.58 3.07 -15.61
N TYR A 187 -12.29 3.28 -14.33
CA TYR A 187 -11.36 2.40 -13.58
C TYR A 187 -11.96 1.03 -13.31
N GLY A 188 -13.26 0.94 -12.99
CA GLY A 188 -13.93 -0.32 -12.79
C GLY A 188 -13.99 -1.17 -14.07
N ILE A 189 -14.37 -0.56 -15.22
CA ILE A 189 -14.41 -1.24 -16.52
C ILE A 189 -13.01 -1.67 -16.95
N ALA A 190 -12.01 -0.79 -16.83
CA ALA A 190 -10.61 -1.12 -17.17
C ALA A 190 -10.07 -2.23 -16.27
N GLY A 191 -10.38 -2.21 -14.97
CA GLY A 191 -10.01 -3.28 -14.04
C GLY A 191 -10.64 -4.63 -14.40
N ILE A 192 -11.92 -4.66 -14.80
CA ILE A 192 -12.58 -5.87 -15.30
C ILE A 192 -11.93 -6.34 -16.61
N ALA A 193 -11.59 -5.44 -17.54
CA ALA A 193 -10.89 -5.80 -18.76
C ALA A 193 -9.52 -6.43 -18.46
N VAL A 194 -8.76 -5.89 -17.51
CA VAL A 194 -7.50 -6.48 -17.04
C VAL A 194 -7.74 -7.84 -16.38
N ALA A 195 -8.84 -8.02 -15.65
CA ALA A 195 -9.20 -9.32 -15.06
C ALA A 195 -9.48 -10.38 -16.13
N VAL A 196 -10.23 -10.03 -17.17
CA VAL A 196 -10.47 -10.93 -18.32
C VAL A 196 -9.17 -11.28 -19.02
N LEU A 197 -8.31 -10.29 -19.29
CA LEU A 197 -7.00 -10.52 -19.88
C LEU A 197 -6.14 -11.43 -19.01
N ALA A 198 -6.13 -11.21 -17.70
CA ALA A 198 -5.40 -12.05 -16.74
C ALA A 198 -5.95 -13.49 -16.72
N ALA A 199 -7.28 -13.66 -16.81
CA ALA A 199 -7.92 -14.96 -16.82
C ALA A 199 -7.53 -15.80 -18.05
N VAL A 200 -7.31 -15.17 -19.22
CA VAL A 200 -6.94 -15.91 -20.43
C VAL A 200 -5.44 -16.06 -20.64
N THR A 201 -4.62 -15.18 -20.05
CA THR A 201 -3.17 -15.14 -20.32
C THR A 201 -2.31 -15.74 -19.21
N ILE A 202 -2.75 -15.66 -17.93
CA ILE A 202 -1.94 -16.17 -16.81
C ILE A 202 -2.05 -17.72 -16.78
N PRO A 203 -0.92 -18.45 -17.01
CA PRO A 203 -0.95 -19.90 -17.00
C PRO A 203 -1.02 -20.45 -15.58
N LEU A 204 -1.62 -21.63 -15.43
CA LEU A 204 -1.70 -22.34 -14.13
C LEU A 204 -0.31 -22.65 -13.55
N GLU A 205 0.66 -22.96 -14.39
CA GLU A 205 2.05 -23.22 -13.97
C GLU A 205 2.67 -22.06 -13.21
N PHE A 206 2.40 -20.81 -13.64
CA PHE A 206 2.87 -19.62 -12.94
C PHE A 206 2.27 -19.47 -11.55
N THR A 207 0.96 -19.69 -11.41
CA THR A 207 0.26 -19.55 -10.13
C THR A 207 0.53 -20.72 -9.17
N ASN A 208 0.85 -21.90 -9.72
CA ASN A 208 1.17 -23.10 -8.94
C ASN A 208 2.67 -23.25 -8.63
N ALA A 209 3.51 -22.34 -9.11
CA ALA A 209 4.94 -22.37 -8.79
C ALA A 209 5.16 -22.46 -7.27
N GLY A 210 6.05 -23.36 -6.83
CA GLY A 210 6.39 -23.57 -5.43
C GLY A 210 5.28 -24.20 -4.56
N GLN A 211 4.23 -24.76 -5.14
CA GLN A 211 3.17 -25.51 -4.42
C GLN A 211 3.45 -27.02 -4.33
N SER A 212 4.69 -27.47 -4.45
CA SER A 212 5.01 -28.89 -4.22
C SER A 212 4.61 -29.34 -2.82
N PRO A 213 3.96 -30.51 -2.64
CA PRO A 213 3.44 -30.99 -1.36
C PRO A 213 4.52 -31.25 -0.28
N SER A 214 5.79 -31.21 -0.64
CA SER A 214 6.91 -31.64 0.22
C SER A 214 7.46 -30.56 1.15
N VAL A 215 6.94 -29.34 1.18
CA VAL A 215 7.45 -28.25 2.02
C VAL A 215 6.39 -27.71 2.99
N ALA A 216 5.47 -28.54 3.42
CA ALA A 216 4.91 -28.42 4.76
C ALA A 216 5.97 -29.01 5.72
N GLN A 217 7.18 -28.42 5.72
CA GLN A 217 8.13 -28.71 6.79
C GLN A 217 7.43 -28.38 8.10
N ASN A 218 7.34 -29.37 8.96
CA ASN A 218 7.13 -29.23 10.38
C ASN A 218 8.17 -28.20 10.88
N VAL A 219 7.85 -26.94 10.73
CA VAL A 219 8.53 -25.89 11.48
C VAL A 219 8.06 -26.15 12.89
N ASP A 220 8.93 -26.78 13.66
CA ASP A 220 8.79 -26.90 15.11
C ASP A 220 8.58 -25.47 15.60
N VAL A 221 7.30 -25.10 15.78
CA VAL A 221 6.90 -23.78 16.27
C VAL A 221 7.33 -23.79 17.73
N GLN A 222 8.63 -23.50 17.94
CA GLN A 222 9.07 -23.19 19.28
C GLN A 222 8.16 -22.10 19.80
N THR A 223 7.40 -22.44 20.82
CA THR A 223 6.35 -21.66 21.49
C THR A 223 6.88 -20.41 22.22
N LYS A 224 7.98 -19.81 21.73
CA LYS A 224 8.44 -18.52 22.22
C LYS A 224 7.52 -17.43 21.71
N SER A 225 6.96 -16.66 22.62
CA SER A 225 6.16 -15.48 22.30
C SER A 225 6.87 -14.61 21.26
N ILE A 226 6.16 -14.22 20.20
CA ILE A 226 6.67 -13.26 19.22
C ILE A 226 6.79 -11.86 19.81
N TRP A 227 6.07 -11.59 20.90
CA TRP A 227 6.00 -10.28 21.52
C TRP A 227 7.29 -9.95 22.26
N THR A 228 8.18 -9.26 21.57
CA THR A 228 9.36 -8.62 22.14
C THR A 228 9.11 -7.13 22.30
N ARG A 229 9.83 -6.49 23.22
CA ARG A 229 9.78 -5.01 23.37
C ARG A 229 10.09 -4.33 22.05
N ASN A 230 11.08 -4.81 21.31
CA ASN A 230 11.50 -4.25 20.03
C ASN A 230 10.43 -4.39 18.96
N LEU A 231 9.74 -5.54 18.87
CA LEU A 231 8.61 -5.73 17.95
C LEU A 231 7.48 -4.76 18.30
N ALA A 232 7.11 -4.63 19.57
CA ALA A 232 6.04 -3.72 19.98
C ALA A 232 6.37 -2.26 19.63
N LEU A 233 7.59 -1.78 19.98
CA LEU A 233 8.03 -0.42 19.68
C LEU A 233 8.03 -0.14 18.18
N SER A 234 8.55 -1.05 17.37
CA SER A 234 8.60 -0.87 15.91
C SER A 234 7.21 -0.95 15.27
N ALA A 235 6.33 -1.86 15.70
CA ALA A 235 4.97 -1.99 15.19
C ALA A 235 4.11 -0.77 15.55
N ILE A 236 4.19 -0.27 16.78
CA ILE A 236 3.49 0.95 17.20
C ILE A 236 4.00 2.17 16.43
N SER A 237 5.34 2.30 16.28
CA SER A 237 5.93 3.39 15.50
C SER A 237 5.49 3.35 14.04
N PHE A 238 5.40 2.16 13.45
CA PHE A 238 4.91 1.99 12.09
C PHE A 238 3.41 2.31 11.98
N GLY A 239 2.61 1.97 12.98
CA GLY A 239 1.20 2.40 13.09
C GLY A 239 1.06 3.92 13.16
N LEU A 240 1.91 4.62 13.91
CA LEU A 240 1.94 6.09 13.96
C LEU A 240 2.28 6.71 12.60
N VAL A 241 3.25 6.14 11.88
CA VAL A 241 3.55 6.54 10.51
C VAL A 241 2.35 6.28 9.60
N GLY A 242 1.58 5.21 9.85
CA GLY A 242 0.30 4.94 9.20
C GLY A 242 -0.76 6.01 9.48
N VAL A 243 -0.88 6.50 10.74
CA VAL A 243 -1.76 7.63 11.08
C VAL A 243 -1.40 8.85 10.24
N SER A 244 -0.12 9.21 10.16
CA SER A 244 0.35 10.32 9.32
C SER A 244 -0.03 10.14 7.86
N PHE A 245 0.25 8.96 7.30
CA PHE A 245 -0.04 8.64 5.89
C PHE A 245 -1.53 8.69 5.56
N PHE A 246 -2.37 8.02 6.34
CA PHE A 246 -3.80 7.96 6.05
C PHE A 246 -4.51 9.29 6.31
N SER A 247 -4.06 10.10 7.28
CA SER A 247 -4.54 11.46 7.44
C SER A 247 -4.22 12.32 6.22
N TYR A 248 -2.95 12.31 5.77
CA TYR A 248 -2.53 12.99 4.55
C TYR A 248 -3.34 12.50 3.34
N SER A 249 -3.31 11.20 3.06
CA SER A 249 -3.93 10.62 1.87
C SER A 249 -5.43 10.87 1.80
N SER A 250 -6.15 10.86 2.95
CA SER A 250 -7.61 10.99 2.97
C SER A 250 -8.13 12.39 2.66
N LEU A 251 -7.46 13.43 3.13
CA LEU A 251 -8.02 14.79 3.14
C LEU A 251 -7.14 15.86 2.47
N TYR A 252 -5.92 15.51 2.02
CA TYR A 252 -5.01 16.51 1.46
C TYR A 252 -5.55 17.18 0.19
N ALA A 253 -6.17 16.43 -0.72
CA ALA A 253 -6.79 17.04 -1.90
C ALA A 253 -7.97 17.95 -1.52
N SER A 254 -8.75 17.59 -0.50
CA SER A 254 -9.81 18.45 0.04
C SER A 254 -9.27 19.74 0.67
N TYR A 255 -8.11 19.67 1.34
CA TYR A 255 -7.43 20.84 1.88
C TYR A 255 -6.96 21.78 0.77
N THR A 256 -6.21 21.26 -0.20
CA THR A 256 -5.64 22.09 -1.28
C THR A 256 -6.73 22.70 -2.16
N HIS A 257 -7.82 21.96 -2.42
CA HIS A 257 -8.96 22.49 -3.16
C HIS A 257 -9.77 23.49 -2.33
N GLY A 258 -10.19 23.12 -1.11
CA GLY A 258 -11.13 23.90 -0.30
C GLY A 258 -10.51 25.07 0.44
N MET A 259 -9.24 24.97 0.89
CA MET A 259 -8.55 26.03 1.64
C MET A 259 -7.63 26.87 0.77
N LEU A 260 -6.86 26.23 -0.13
CA LEU A 260 -5.87 26.94 -0.94
C LEU A 260 -6.42 27.40 -2.29
N GLY A 261 -7.67 27.01 -2.65
CA GLY A 261 -8.34 27.42 -3.89
C GLY A 261 -7.77 26.76 -5.15
N PHE A 262 -7.05 25.63 -5.02
CA PHE A 262 -6.56 24.89 -6.17
C PHE A 262 -7.72 24.32 -6.98
N SER A 263 -7.57 24.24 -8.31
CA SER A 263 -8.51 23.49 -9.10
C SER A 263 -8.54 22.01 -8.66
N VAL A 264 -9.62 21.29 -8.95
CA VAL A 264 -9.73 19.85 -8.66
C VAL A 264 -8.56 19.10 -9.32
N VAL A 265 -8.17 19.48 -10.53
CA VAL A 265 -7.05 18.88 -11.28
C VAL A 265 -5.70 19.16 -10.61
N ASP A 266 -5.49 20.40 -10.11
CA ASP A 266 -4.25 20.75 -9.40
C ASP A 266 -4.16 20.01 -8.05
N ALA A 267 -5.27 19.95 -7.31
CA ALA A 267 -5.34 19.19 -6.05
C ALA A 267 -5.06 17.70 -6.26
N GLY A 268 -5.64 17.11 -7.30
CA GLY A 268 -5.36 15.72 -7.68
C GLY A 268 -3.91 15.51 -8.14
N SER A 269 -3.34 16.47 -8.87
CA SER A 269 -1.94 16.42 -9.31
C SER A 269 -0.98 16.52 -8.12
N ALA A 270 -1.27 17.41 -7.16
CA ALA A 270 -0.49 17.54 -5.93
C ALA A 270 -0.53 16.26 -5.09
N LEU A 271 -1.70 15.64 -4.90
CA LEU A 271 -1.82 14.35 -4.22
C LEU A 271 -1.09 13.24 -5.01
N GLY A 272 -1.22 13.22 -6.33
CA GLY A 272 -0.58 12.23 -7.19
C GLY A 272 0.94 12.20 -7.09
N MET A 273 1.60 13.35 -6.86
CA MET A 273 3.06 13.42 -6.74
C MET A 273 3.61 12.52 -5.62
N TYR A 274 2.80 12.19 -4.61
CA TYR A 274 3.12 11.13 -3.65
C TYR A 274 3.48 9.82 -4.36
N GLY A 275 2.73 9.43 -5.38
CA GLY A 275 2.96 8.19 -6.13
C GLY A 275 4.33 8.16 -6.83
N ILE A 276 4.74 9.28 -7.44
CA ILE A 276 6.08 9.40 -8.03
C ILE A 276 7.16 9.23 -6.95
N GLY A 277 6.98 9.86 -5.79
CA GLY A 277 7.89 9.68 -4.66
C GLY A 277 7.94 8.23 -4.17
N ALA A 278 6.79 7.54 -4.14
CA ALA A 278 6.69 6.14 -3.71
C ALA A 278 7.45 5.17 -4.65
N MET A 279 7.60 5.50 -5.94
CA MET A 279 8.40 4.71 -6.88
C MET A 279 9.89 4.66 -6.49
N CYS A 280 10.37 5.61 -5.69
CA CYS A 280 11.75 5.63 -5.21
C CYS A 280 12.06 4.54 -4.15
N GLY A 281 11.14 3.62 -3.85
CA GLY A 281 11.29 2.59 -2.83
C GLY A 281 12.52 1.69 -3.03
N PHE A 282 12.91 1.41 -4.27
CA PHE A 282 14.14 0.66 -4.55
C PHE A 282 15.39 1.41 -4.06
N VAL A 283 15.46 2.72 -4.34
CA VAL A 283 16.56 3.58 -3.89
C VAL A 283 16.57 3.70 -2.38
N GLY A 284 15.39 3.84 -1.76
CA GLY A 284 15.24 3.97 -0.31
C GLY A 284 15.67 2.70 0.43
N GLY A 285 15.38 1.52 -0.08
CA GLY A 285 15.86 0.26 0.48
C GLY A 285 17.39 0.18 0.48
N TRP A 286 18.01 0.40 -0.70
CA TRP A 286 19.46 0.41 -0.85
C TRP A 286 20.16 1.48 0.00
N LEU A 287 19.60 2.70 0.04
CA LEU A 287 20.13 3.79 0.87
C LEU A 287 20.00 3.46 2.36
N GLY A 288 18.89 2.85 2.76
CA GLY A 288 18.65 2.42 4.12
C GLY A 288 19.68 1.40 4.62
N ASP A 289 20.08 0.45 3.78
CA ASP A 289 21.10 -0.53 4.13
C ASP A 289 22.49 0.13 4.31
N LYS A 290 22.82 1.13 3.48
CA LYS A 290 24.08 1.88 3.60
C LYS A 290 24.12 2.84 4.80
N LEU A 291 23.03 3.52 5.09
CA LEU A 291 22.98 4.53 6.17
C LEU A 291 22.76 3.92 7.56
N GLY A 292 22.47 2.63 7.63
CA GLY A 292 22.26 1.91 8.88
C GLY A 292 20.98 2.29 9.62
N ASN A 293 20.82 1.75 10.84
CA ASN A 293 19.56 1.85 11.58
C ASN A 293 19.20 3.28 12.02
N LYS A 294 20.17 4.15 12.24
CA LYS A 294 19.94 5.55 12.65
C LYS A 294 19.28 6.41 11.57
N SER A 295 19.31 5.97 10.31
CA SER A 295 18.66 6.70 9.21
C SER A 295 17.14 6.83 9.35
N ILE A 296 16.51 5.95 10.13
CA ILE A 296 15.08 6.02 10.42
C ILE A 296 14.71 7.32 11.16
N PHE A 297 15.57 7.81 12.05
CA PHE A 297 15.33 9.06 12.79
C PHE A 297 15.33 10.27 11.85
N GLY A 298 16.33 10.36 10.98
CA GLY A 298 16.38 11.43 9.98
C GLY A 298 15.16 11.42 9.06
N ALA A 299 14.75 10.25 8.60
CA ALA A 299 13.57 10.12 7.75
C ALA A 299 12.27 10.48 8.48
N LEU A 300 12.11 10.12 9.76
CA LEU A 300 10.95 10.51 10.57
C LEU A 300 10.90 12.03 10.79
N PHE A 301 12.03 12.69 11.01
CA PHE A 301 12.10 14.15 11.09
C PHE A 301 11.76 14.82 9.76
N VAL A 302 12.28 14.31 8.64
CA VAL A 302 11.93 14.82 7.31
C VAL A 302 10.43 14.64 7.06
N LEU A 303 9.87 13.46 7.38
CA LEU A 303 8.42 13.21 7.23
C LEU A 303 7.61 14.22 8.06
N ALA A 304 7.97 14.43 9.33
CA ALA A 304 7.27 15.38 10.19
C ALA A 304 7.33 16.82 9.65
N THR A 305 8.50 17.26 9.19
CA THR A 305 8.70 18.61 8.63
C THR A 305 7.89 18.79 7.34
N VAL A 306 7.98 17.84 6.42
CA VAL A 306 7.22 17.90 5.16
C VAL A 306 5.71 17.86 5.43
N SER A 307 5.27 17.03 6.38
CA SER A 307 3.87 16.94 6.82
C SER A 307 3.35 18.26 7.37
N TYR A 308 4.19 18.94 8.16
CA TYR A 308 3.87 20.28 8.69
C TYR A 308 3.70 21.30 7.57
N LEU A 309 4.66 21.36 6.64
CA LEU A 309 4.64 22.32 5.54
C LEU A 309 3.48 22.08 4.56
N LEU A 310 3.03 20.84 4.36
CA LEU A 310 1.92 20.50 3.46
C LEU A 310 0.58 21.12 3.87
N PHE A 311 0.37 21.43 5.17
CA PHE A 311 -0.89 21.96 5.70
C PHE A 311 -0.75 23.36 6.31
N HIS A 312 0.25 24.14 5.86
CA HIS A 312 0.55 25.47 6.40
C HIS A 312 0.23 26.62 5.42
N ASP A 313 -0.96 26.59 4.86
CA ASP A 313 -1.63 27.68 4.10
C ASP A 313 -0.75 28.40 3.03
N MET A 314 0.25 27.70 2.49
CA MET A 314 1.11 28.21 1.42
C MET A 314 0.50 27.83 0.07
N ALA A 315 -0.23 28.74 -0.58
CA ALA A 315 -0.92 28.50 -1.85
C ALA A 315 0.03 28.50 -3.08
N LEU A 316 1.19 27.84 -2.97
CA LEU A 316 2.17 27.71 -4.06
C LEU A 316 2.08 26.32 -4.67
N PHE A 317 1.44 26.16 -5.82
CA PHE A 317 1.22 24.87 -6.46
C PHE A 317 2.49 24.04 -6.62
N TRP A 318 3.57 24.61 -7.15
CA TRP A 318 4.84 23.91 -7.35
C TRP A 318 5.49 23.43 -6.04
N LEU A 319 5.30 24.17 -4.96
CA LEU A 319 5.77 23.75 -3.65
C LEU A 319 5.01 22.52 -3.17
N HIS A 320 3.69 22.48 -3.38
CA HIS A 320 2.88 21.32 -3.04
C HIS A 320 3.23 20.08 -3.85
N LEU A 321 3.59 20.21 -5.14
CA LEU A 321 4.13 19.10 -5.92
C LEU A 321 5.42 18.55 -5.31
N LEU A 322 6.37 19.43 -4.96
CA LEU A 322 7.65 19.05 -4.36
C LEU A 322 7.46 18.42 -2.97
N LEU A 323 6.62 19.01 -2.12
CA LEU A 323 6.37 18.50 -0.77
C LEU A 323 5.67 17.13 -0.82
N SER A 324 4.66 16.94 -1.68
CA SER A 324 4.00 15.63 -1.86
C SER A 324 4.95 14.58 -2.42
N PHE A 325 5.80 14.95 -3.38
CA PHE A 325 6.86 14.07 -3.88
C PHE A 325 7.80 13.65 -2.73
N THR A 326 8.29 14.63 -1.95
CA THR A 326 9.20 14.37 -0.82
C THR A 326 8.53 13.52 0.26
N PHE A 327 7.24 13.77 0.53
CA PHE A 327 6.43 12.92 1.40
C PHE A 327 6.40 11.48 0.90
N GLY A 328 6.17 11.26 -0.39
CA GLY A 328 6.16 9.94 -1.02
C GLY A 328 7.50 9.22 -0.95
N VAL A 329 8.61 9.92 -1.26
CA VAL A 329 9.98 9.39 -1.13
C VAL A 329 10.27 8.97 0.30
N THR A 330 9.94 9.82 1.27
CA THR A 330 10.24 9.58 2.68
C THR A 330 9.36 8.47 3.26
N MET A 331 8.06 8.55 2.99
CA MET A 331 7.05 7.65 3.55
C MET A 331 7.13 6.25 2.93
N SER A 332 6.81 6.13 1.65
CA SER A 332 6.73 4.84 0.95
C SER A 332 8.06 4.42 0.36
N GLY A 333 8.84 5.39 -0.11
CA GLY A 333 10.16 5.11 -0.67
C GLY A 333 11.16 4.63 0.37
N PHE A 334 11.15 5.19 1.58
CA PHE A 334 12.17 4.89 2.60
C PHE A 334 11.59 4.25 3.87
N LEU A 335 10.72 4.94 4.62
CA LEU A 335 10.28 4.49 5.95
C LEU A 335 9.52 3.16 5.92
N PHE A 336 8.67 2.93 4.92
CA PHE A 336 7.94 1.69 4.80
C PHE A 336 8.89 0.47 4.74
N THR A 337 9.90 0.54 3.88
CA THR A 337 10.89 -0.54 3.73
C THR A 337 11.77 -0.68 4.97
N ARG A 338 12.14 0.44 5.60
CA ARG A 338 12.96 0.43 6.83
C ARG A 338 12.23 -0.18 8.02
N PHE A 339 10.98 0.21 8.26
CA PHE A 339 10.18 -0.40 9.34
C PHE A 339 9.99 -1.89 9.13
N MET A 340 9.71 -2.33 7.89
CA MET A 340 9.62 -3.76 7.59
C MET A 340 10.94 -4.49 7.87
N SER A 341 12.08 -3.91 7.52
CA SER A 341 13.40 -4.48 7.82
C SER A 341 13.65 -4.55 9.34
N VAL A 342 13.40 -3.47 10.08
CA VAL A 342 13.60 -3.42 11.55
C VAL A 342 12.72 -4.44 12.26
N VAL A 343 11.45 -4.56 11.86
CA VAL A 343 10.52 -5.56 12.40
C VAL A 343 11.02 -6.99 12.17
N GLN A 344 11.49 -7.29 10.96
CA GLN A 344 12.00 -8.62 10.62
C GLN A 344 13.26 -8.98 11.40
N ARG A 345 14.11 -7.99 11.71
CA ARG A 345 15.35 -8.19 12.53
C ARG A 345 15.08 -8.27 14.03
N SER A 346 13.87 -7.90 14.50
CA SER A 346 13.52 -7.91 15.94
C SER A 346 13.02 -9.27 16.46
N VAL A 347 12.88 -10.27 15.56
CA VAL A 347 12.31 -11.59 15.88
C VAL A 347 13.18 -12.73 15.36
N HIS A 348 12.90 -13.96 15.84
CA HIS A 348 13.55 -15.16 15.30
C HIS A 348 13.18 -15.42 13.83
N PRO A 349 14.06 -15.99 12.97
CA PRO A 349 13.80 -16.23 11.55
C PRO A 349 12.50 -16.99 11.25
N SER A 350 12.13 -17.95 12.10
CA SER A 350 10.85 -18.69 11.95
C SER A 350 9.61 -17.81 12.17
N GLN A 351 9.75 -16.62 12.75
CA GLN A 351 8.66 -15.72 13.13
C GLN A 351 8.58 -14.46 12.24
N ILE A 352 9.48 -14.28 11.28
CA ILE A 352 9.57 -13.08 10.41
C ILE A 352 8.23 -12.80 9.72
N GLY A 353 7.55 -13.83 9.20
CA GLY A 353 6.27 -13.66 8.54
C GLY A 353 5.17 -13.14 9.48
N HIS A 354 5.10 -13.67 10.71
CA HIS A 354 4.12 -13.21 11.69
C HIS A 354 4.41 -11.79 12.17
N ALA A 355 5.68 -11.44 12.41
CA ALA A 355 6.07 -10.10 12.82
C ALA A 355 5.76 -9.06 11.72
N GLY A 356 6.03 -9.39 10.46
CA GLY A 356 5.66 -8.56 9.31
C GLY A 356 4.14 -8.35 9.22
N ALA A 357 3.35 -9.40 9.45
CA ALA A 357 1.89 -9.29 9.47
C ALA A 357 1.38 -8.38 10.61
N VAL A 358 1.96 -8.50 11.82
CA VAL A 358 1.64 -7.62 12.96
C VAL A 358 1.94 -6.16 12.63
N ALA A 359 3.12 -5.88 12.05
CA ALA A 359 3.51 -4.52 11.67
C ALA A 359 2.60 -3.93 10.60
N LEU A 360 2.29 -4.69 9.56
CA LEU A 360 1.36 -4.27 8.50
C LEU A 360 -0.06 -4.06 9.04
N ALA A 361 -0.52 -4.93 9.93
CA ALA A 361 -1.81 -4.75 10.60
C ALA A 361 -1.84 -3.43 11.38
N GLY A 362 -0.80 -3.11 12.16
CA GLY A 362 -0.68 -1.84 12.87
C GLY A 362 -0.75 -0.64 11.93
N PHE A 363 -0.05 -0.69 10.79
CA PHE A 363 -0.06 0.34 9.78
C PHE A 363 -1.46 0.54 9.16
N TYR A 364 -2.10 -0.51 8.66
CA TYR A 364 -3.39 -0.41 7.98
C TYR A 364 -4.57 -0.17 8.92
N LEU A 365 -4.56 -0.70 10.15
CA LEU A 365 -5.62 -0.46 11.14
C LEU A 365 -5.68 1.01 11.59
N SER A 366 -4.61 1.77 11.43
CA SER A 366 -4.63 3.21 11.71
C SER A 366 -5.54 3.99 10.73
N GLY A 367 -5.75 3.47 9.50
CA GLY A 367 -6.40 4.17 8.40
C GLY A 367 -7.80 4.71 8.72
N PRO A 368 -8.79 3.87 9.08
CA PRO A 368 -10.16 4.32 9.27
C PRO A 368 -10.28 5.37 10.38
N PHE A 369 -9.52 5.17 11.46
CA PHE A 369 -9.47 6.11 12.57
C PHE A 369 -8.79 7.42 12.18
N ALA A 370 -7.69 7.35 11.43
CA ALA A 370 -6.93 8.52 10.99
C ALA A 370 -7.77 9.44 10.11
N GLY A 371 -8.45 8.91 9.08
CA GLY A 371 -9.29 9.71 8.20
C GLY A 371 -10.46 10.38 8.94
N TYR A 372 -11.17 9.63 9.80
CA TYR A 372 -12.26 10.15 10.58
C TYR A 372 -11.81 11.21 11.61
N LEU A 373 -10.80 10.86 12.43
CA LEU A 373 -10.32 11.73 13.49
C LEU A 373 -9.70 13.02 12.93
N PHE A 374 -8.96 12.91 11.84
CA PHE A 374 -8.37 14.09 11.19
C PHE A 374 -9.49 15.04 10.72
N GLY A 375 -10.52 14.52 10.04
CA GLY A 375 -11.67 15.33 9.65
C GLY A 375 -12.37 15.98 10.84
N LYS A 376 -12.53 15.23 11.95
CA LYS A 376 -13.16 15.77 13.18
C LYS A 376 -12.33 16.87 13.83
N LEU A 377 -11.02 16.69 13.90
CA LEU A 377 -10.11 17.71 14.42
C LEU A 377 -10.06 18.95 13.52
N VAL A 378 -10.14 18.79 12.19
CA VAL A 378 -10.21 19.93 11.27
C VAL A 378 -11.48 20.76 11.53
N GLU A 379 -12.63 20.13 11.75
CA GLU A 379 -13.87 20.85 12.06
C GLU A 379 -13.79 21.64 13.39
N THR A 380 -13.00 21.19 14.37
CA THR A 380 -12.92 21.80 15.69
C THR A 380 -11.74 22.74 15.87
N LEU A 381 -10.57 22.43 15.29
CA LEU A 381 -9.29 23.12 15.51
C LEU A 381 -8.77 23.82 14.25
N GLY A 382 -9.40 23.60 13.09
CA GLY A 382 -8.87 24.02 11.79
C GLY A 382 -7.74 23.14 11.23
N TRP A 383 -7.41 23.34 9.97
CA TRP A 383 -6.49 22.48 9.23
C TRP A 383 -5.06 22.46 9.80
N SER A 384 -4.52 23.62 10.10
CA SER A 384 -3.13 23.76 10.57
C SER A 384 -2.91 23.05 11.90
N SER A 385 -3.80 23.27 12.89
CA SER A 385 -3.71 22.60 14.21
C SER A 385 -3.99 21.10 14.12
N ALA A 386 -5.02 20.70 13.36
CA ALA A 386 -5.36 19.30 13.20
C ALA A 386 -4.22 18.50 12.54
N SER A 387 -3.54 19.10 11.54
CA SER A 387 -2.41 18.45 10.86
C SER A 387 -1.20 18.25 11.77
N LEU A 388 -0.96 19.17 12.73
CA LEU A 388 0.08 18.99 13.75
C LEU A 388 -0.15 17.71 14.56
N PHE A 389 -1.40 17.42 14.95
CA PHE A 389 -1.72 16.22 15.75
C PHE A 389 -1.77 14.94 14.91
N MET A 390 -2.25 15.00 13.67
CA MET A 390 -2.58 13.79 12.89
C MET A 390 -1.58 13.49 11.77
N VAL A 391 -0.83 14.49 11.28
CA VAL A 391 0.10 14.28 10.15
C VAL A 391 1.56 14.48 10.57
N ALA A 392 1.89 15.60 11.21
CA ALA A 392 3.27 15.92 11.60
C ALA A 392 3.68 15.33 12.96
N GLY A 393 2.77 15.27 13.93
CA GLY A 393 3.03 14.77 15.29
C GLY A 393 3.34 13.28 15.40
N PRO A 394 2.57 12.39 14.77
CA PRO A 394 2.80 10.96 14.89
C PRO A 394 4.22 10.50 14.49
N PRO A 395 4.86 11.00 13.41
CA PRO A 395 6.27 10.71 13.15
C PRO A 395 7.22 11.16 14.26
N LEU A 396 6.96 12.29 14.93
CA LEU A 396 7.78 12.76 16.06
C LEU A 396 7.63 11.85 17.29
N VAL A 397 6.42 11.37 17.58
CA VAL A 397 6.20 10.35 18.62
C VAL A 397 6.92 9.05 18.25
N ALA A 398 6.92 8.65 16.99
CA ALA A 398 7.67 7.49 16.51
C ALA A 398 9.18 7.67 16.71
N VAL A 399 9.75 8.88 16.59
CA VAL A 399 11.16 9.16 16.94
C VAL A 399 11.44 8.80 18.40
N VAL A 400 10.55 9.23 19.32
CA VAL A 400 10.70 8.93 20.75
C VAL A 400 10.63 7.43 21.01
N LEU A 401 9.65 6.73 20.44
CA LEU A 401 9.53 5.28 20.61
C LEU A 401 10.72 4.52 20.03
N MET A 402 11.21 4.91 18.86
CA MET A 402 12.36 4.28 18.21
C MET A 402 13.68 4.60 18.94
N SER A 403 13.77 5.66 19.74
CA SER A 403 14.93 5.92 20.60
C SER A 403 15.02 4.92 21.76
N LEU A 404 13.90 4.30 22.14
CA LEU A 404 13.82 3.24 23.15
C LEU A 404 14.05 1.83 22.59
N TYR A 405 14.20 1.73 21.26
CA TYR A 405 14.47 0.45 20.57
C TYR A 405 15.90 0.02 20.85
N ASP A 406 16.08 -1.24 21.28
CA ASP A 406 17.40 -1.80 21.52
C ASP A 406 18.00 -2.36 20.22
N TYR A 407 18.89 -1.59 19.63
CA TYR A 407 19.60 -1.97 18.40
C TYR A 407 20.70 -3.01 18.64
N SER A 408 21.13 -3.26 19.88
CA SER A 408 22.18 -4.23 20.20
C SER A 408 21.67 -5.67 20.12
N THR A 409 20.37 -5.87 20.39
CA THR A 409 19.71 -7.18 20.30
C THR A 409 19.15 -7.48 18.91
N SER A 410 19.17 -6.49 18.01
CA SER A 410 18.78 -6.69 16.61
C SER A 410 19.91 -7.43 15.87
N ARG A 411 19.55 -8.44 15.07
CA ARG A 411 20.54 -9.16 14.26
C ARG A 411 21.26 -8.21 13.31
N ASN A 412 22.57 -8.15 13.44
CA ASN A 412 23.45 -7.61 12.41
C ASN A 412 23.75 -8.78 11.45
N ASP A 413 23.08 -8.79 10.29
CA ASP A 413 23.47 -9.64 9.16
C ASP A 413 24.43 -8.87 8.27
#